data_fdaa05698675e3b39c0cddb67189ee34
#
_entry.id   fdaa05698675e3b39c0cddb67189ee34
#
_cell.length_a   1.000
_cell.length_b   1.000
_cell.length_c   1.000
_cell.angle_alpha   90.00
_cell.angle_beta   90.00
_cell.angle_gamma   90.00
#
_symmetry.space_group_name_H-M   'P 1'
#
loop_
_entity.id
_entity.type
_entity.pdbx_description
1 polymer ?
#
loop_
_entity_poly.entity_id
_entity_poly.type
_entity_poly.pdbx_seq_one_letter_code
_entity_poly.pdbx_strand_id
1 'polypeptide(L)'
;MNATDLLNHPYYDRFKDILSDPTNAWIERIQDAGKIEEGLVTMYNGLKVYKDCYYDNFSDIFWLNGGVHEPQEEFVFHHILRGIKNPMPTILELGSYWAFYSMAFMQKFPLGKAFCVESDPNFMAQGQRNFALNGFEADFTCGFVGNNGIKVDDFCAEKGIERLDILHSDIQSFELEMLYGAQKMISEERIDNIFISTHTQELHYACLKFICDNNYNLVVSIDMNESYCCDGIIVAQSRKVNHTPYNVARKGQRALWTDEQMIAHLEAKKNPLI
;
A
#
# COMPACT_ATOMS: atom_id res chain seq x y z
N MET A 1 -19.86 -9.26 -13.49
CA MET A 1 -18.92 -10.38 -13.82
C MET A 1 -19.65 -11.70 -13.61
N ASN A 2 -19.59 -12.66 -14.53
CA ASN A 2 -20.03 -14.05 -14.37
C ASN A 2 -18.80 -14.99 -14.26
N ALA A 3 -19.01 -16.30 -14.09
CA ALA A 3 -17.90 -17.26 -13.92
C ALA A 3 -16.97 -17.29 -15.16
N THR A 4 -17.54 -17.21 -16.37
CA THR A 4 -16.75 -17.19 -17.62
C THR A 4 -15.95 -15.90 -17.71
N ASP A 5 -16.54 -14.75 -17.34
CA ASP A 5 -15.84 -13.44 -17.33
C ASP A 5 -14.69 -13.47 -16.33
N LEU A 6 -14.90 -14.08 -15.15
CA LEU A 6 -13.85 -14.19 -14.13
C LEU A 6 -12.68 -15.03 -14.63
N LEU A 7 -12.95 -16.26 -15.15
CA LEU A 7 -11.89 -17.17 -15.61
C LEU A 7 -11.10 -16.65 -16.83
N ASN A 8 -11.71 -15.77 -17.62
CA ASN A 8 -11.06 -15.12 -18.76
C ASN A 8 -10.59 -13.69 -18.45
N HIS A 9 -10.61 -13.28 -17.20
CA HIS A 9 -10.22 -11.93 -16.83
C HIS A 9 -8.71 -11.74 -17.04
N PRO A 10 -8.23 -10.59 -17.61
CA PRO A 10 -6.81 -10.36 -17.86
C PRO A 10 -5.93 -10.47 -16.60
N TYR A 11 -6.51 -10.20 -15.44
CA TYR A 11 -5.83 -10.25 -14.14
C TYR A 11 -6.25 -11.45 -13.29
N TYR A 12 -6.78 -12.53 -13.91
CA TYR A 12 -7.29 -13.66 -13.16
C TYR A 12 -6.26 -14.27 -12.19
N ASP A 13 -5.03 -14.49 -12.65
CA ASP A 13 -3.97 -15.05 -11.81
C ASP A 13 -3.63 -14.15 -10.62
N ARG A 14 -3.59 -12.83 -10.82
CA ARG A 14 -3.40 -11.87 -9.73
C ARG A 14 -4.57 -11.90 -8.74
N PHE A 15 -5.81 -11.98 -9.22
CA PHE A 15 -6.97 -12.12 -8.34
C PHE A 15 -6.91 -13.40 -7.53
N LYS A 16 -6.52 -14.50 -8.17
CA LYS A 16 -6.36 -15.81 -7.54
C LYS A 16 -5.30 -15.76 -6.44
N ASP A 17 -4.16 -15.13 -6.69
CA ASP A 17 -3.11 -14.93 -5.70
C ASP A 17 -3.64 -14.12 -4.50
N ILE A 18 -4.17 -12.93 -4.74
CA ILE A 18 -4.67 -12.01 -3.70
C ILE A 18 -5.80 -12.65 -2.87
N LEU A 19 -6.76 -13.30 -3.52
CA LEU A 19 -7.88 -13.95 -2.83
C LEU A 19 -7.44 -15.20 -2.04
N SER A 20 -6.36 -15.85 -2.46
CA SER A 20 -5.78 -17.01 -1.77
C SER A 20 -4.94 -16.61 -0.55
N ASP A 21 -4.62 -15.32 -0.37
CA ASP A 21 -3.80 -14.86 0.75
C ASP A 21 -4.53 -15.06 2.09
N PRO A 22 -3.98 -15.91 3.00
CA PRO A 22 -4.58 -16.11 4.31
C PRO A 22 -4.63 -14.85 5.18
N THR A 23 -3.80 -13.84 4.89
CA THR A 23 -3.79 -12.54 5.59
C THR A 23 -5.15 -11.84 5.46
N ASN A 24 -5.89 -12.11 4.38
CA ASN A 24 -7.26 -11.62 4.21
C ASN A 24 -8.18 -11.90 5.41
N ALA A 25 -8.00 -13.04 6.09
CA ALA A 25 -8.80 -13.42 7.24
C ALA A 25 -8.48 -12.59 8.51
N TRP A 26 -7.35 -11.87 8.51
CA TRP A 26 -6.90 -11.06 9.66
C TRP A 26 -7.24 -9.58 9.50
N ILE A 27 -7.68 -9.16 8.30
CA ILE A 27 -8.09 -7.79 8.04
C ILE A 27 -9.55 -7.61 8.45
N GLU A 28 -9.78 -6.74 9.43
CA GLU A 28 -11.13 -6.34 9.83
C GLU A 28 -11.78 -5.54 8.70
N ARG A 29 -13.03 -5.88 8.37
CA ARG A 29 -13.79 -5.21 7.32
C ARG A 29 -15.08 -4.63 7.89
N ILE A 30 -15.44 -3.42 7.46
CA ILE A 30 -16.78 -2.89 7.74
C ILE A 30 -17.84 -3.68 6.95
N GLN A 31 -19.11 -3.56 7.35
CA GLN A 31 -20.21 -4.31 6.74
C GLN A 31 -20.35 -4.11 5.23
N ASP A 32 -20.14 -2.87 4.74
CA ASP A 32 -20.28 -2.52 3.31
C ASP A 32 -18.97 -2.63 2.53
N ALA A 33 -17.94 -3.29 3.06
CA ALA A 33 -16.64 -3.44 2.41
C ALA A 33 -16.76 -4.15 1.05
N GLY A 34 -16.26 -3.51 0.01
CA GLY A 34 -16.35 -3.97 -1.38
C GLY A 34 -17.65 -3.61 -2.10
N LYS A 35 -18.62 -2.95 -1.43
CA LYS A 35 -19.87 -2.52 -2.06
C LYS A 35 -19.59 -1.44 -3.10
N ILE A 36 -20.26 -1.58 -4.25
CA ILE A 36 -20.20 -0.58 -5.33
C ILE A 36 -21.55 0.15 -5.37
N GLU A 37 -21.53 1.46 -5.21
CA GLU A 37 -22.69 2.34 -5.34
C GLU A 37 -22.31 3.60 -6.13
N GLU A 38 -23.09 3.94 -7.16
CA GLU A 38 -22.92 5.15 -7.97
C GLU A 38 -21.49 5.34 -8.52
N GLY A 39 -20.81 4.23 -8.87
CA GLY A 39 -19.44 4.26 -9.38
C GLY A 39 -18.35 4.40 -8.30
N LEU A 40 -18.73 4.36 -7.04
CA LEU A 40 -17.82 4.38 -5.90
C LEU A 40 -17.72 2.99 -5.26
N VAL A 41 -16.53 2.64 -4.81
CA VAL A 41 -16.27 1.42 -4.02
C VAL A 41 -15.99 1.81 -2.58
N THR A 42 -16.60 1.09 -1.65
CA THR A 42 -16.28 1.20 -0.23
C THR A 42 -15.14 0.25 0.10
N MET A 43 -14.00 0.80 0.53
CA MET A 43 -12.85 0.00 0.95
C MET A 43 -13.10 -0.67 2.30
N TYR A 44 -12.25 -1.63 2.69
CA TYR A 44 -12.43 -2.41 3.92
C TYR A 44 -12.53 -1.57 5.21
N ASN A 45 -11.88 -0.41 5.22
CA ASN A 45 -11.82 0.54 6.33
C ASN A 45 -12.87 1.68 6.24
N GLY A 46 -13.74 1.65 5.21
CA GLY A 46 -14.80 2.64 5.02
C GLY A 46 -14.44 3.82 4.13
N LEU A 47 -13.20 3.93 3.66
CA LEU A 47 -12.86 4.91 2.64
C LEU A 47 -13.66 4.63 1.36
N LYS A 48 -14.02 5.69 0.64
CA LYS A 48 -14.67 5.58 -0.67
C LYS A 48 -13.68 5.96 -1.76
N VAL A 49 -13.66 5.20 -2.83
CA VAL A 49 -12.82 5.47 -4.00
C VAL A 49 -13.63 5.31 -5.27
N TYR A 50 -13.22 5.99 -6.32
CA TYR A 50 -13.83 5.78 -7.62
C TYR A 50 -13.46 4.40 -8.15
N LYS A 51 -14.43 3.68 -8.73
CA LYS A 51 -14.24 2.32 -9.23
C LYS A 51 -13.14 2.24 -10.31
N ASP A 52 -12.93 3.29 -11.07
CA ASP A 52 -11.96 3.40 -12.17
C ASP A 52 -10.59 3.96 -11.75
N CYS A 53 -10.31 4.05 -10.44
CA CYS A 53 -9.11 4.71 -9.95
C CYS A 53 -7.85 3.82 -9.93
N TYR A 54 -7.92 2.53 -10.30
CA TYR A 54 -6.80 1.61 -10.17
C TYR A 54 -6.72 0.64 -11.36
N TYR A 55 -5.71 0.83 -12.23
CA TYR A 55 -5.38 -0.02 -13.38
C TYR A 55 -6.60 -0.62 -14.12
N ASP A 56 -7.49 0.23 -14.61
CA ASP A 56 -8.67 -0.19 -15.39
C ASP A 56 -9.46 -1.31 -14.67
N ASN A 57 -9.58 -2.48 -15.32
CA ASN A 57 -10.33 -3.62 -14.81
C ASN A 57 -9.67 -4.32 -13.59
N PHE A 58 -8.44 -3.97 -13.22
CA PHE A 58 -7.84 -4.53 -12.01
C PHE A 58 -8.59 -4.05 -10.75
N SER A 59 -9.23 -2.90 -10.82
CA SER A 59 -10.10 -2.38 -9.74
C SER A 59 -11.26 -3.32 -9.37
N ASP A 60 -11.56 -4.33 -10.17
CA ASP A 60 -12.53 -5.37 -9.80
C ASP A 60 -12.10 -6.17 -8.55
N ILE A 61 -10.81 -6.16 -8.20
CA ILE A 61 -10.32 -6.76 -6.94
C ILE A 61 -10.95 -6.10 -5.71
N PHE A 62 -11.26 -4.80 -5.73
CA PHE A 62 -11.87 -4.12 -4.60
C PHE A 62 -13.22 -4.73 -4.23
N TRP A 63 -14.04 -5.03 -5.24
CA TRP A 63 -15.31 -5.70 -5.01
C TRP A 63 -15.11 -7.19 -4.64
N LEU A 64 -14.27 -7.90 -5.37
CA LEU A 64 -14.01 -9.33 -5.17
C LEU A 64 -13.42 -9.61 -3.78
N ASN A 65 -12.50 -8.76 -3.30
CA ASN A 65 -11.80 -8.95 -2.03
C ASN A 65 -12.34 -8.07 -0.89
N GLY A 66 -13.55 -7.52 -1.02
CA GLY A 66 -14.15 -6.73 0.06
C GLY A 66 -13.31 -5.51 0.45
N GLY A 67 -12.89 -4.73 -0.55
CA GLY A 67 -12.18 -3.48 -0.38
C GLY A 67 -10.70 -3.59 0.01
N VAL A 68 -10.09 -4.76 -0.18
CA VAL A 68 -8.65 -5.00 0.07
C VAL A 68 -7.98 -5.34 -1.26
N HIS A 69 -6.85 -4.70 -1.59
CA HIS A 69 -6.10 -4.94 -2.83
C HIS A 69 -4.73 -5.58 -2.60
N GLU A 70 -4.08 -5.30 -1.46
CA GLU A 70 -2.75 -5.80 -1.08
C GLU A 70 -2.76 -6.30 0.37
N PRO A 71 -3.33 -7.49 0.64
CA PRO A 71 -3.62 -7.94 2.00
C PRO A 71 -2.41 -7.92 2.94
N GLN A 72 -1.24 -8.37 2.46
CA GLN A 72 -0.03 -8.44 3.29
C GLN A 72 0.44 -7.05 3.73
N GLU A 73 0.46 -6.08 2.82
CA GLU A 73 0.90 -4.72 3.12
C GLU A 73 -0.13 -3.94 3.92
N GLU A 74 -1.40 -3.99 3.51
CA GLU A 74 -2.49 -3.30 4.20
C GLU A 74 -2.64 -3.76 5.66
N PHE A 75 -2.45 -5.07 5.92
CA PHE A 75 -2.46 -5.60 7.28
C PHE A 75 -1.37 -4.98 8.14
N VAL A 76 -0.12 -4.95 7.65
CA VAL A 76 1.01 -4.39 8.39
C VAL A 76 0.86 -2.89 8.54
N PHE A 77 0.45 -2.18 7.47
CA PHE A 77 0.22 -0.74 7.50
C PHE A 77 -0.80 -0.34 8.57
N HIS A 78 -1.93 -1.03 8.61
CA HIS A 78 -2.96 -0.78 9.62
C HIS A 78 -2.46 -0.99 11.06
N HIS A 79 -1.63 -2.02 11.29
CA HIS A 79 -1.03 -2.27 12.58
C HIS A 79 -0.02 -1.19 12.98
N ILE A 80 0.81 -0.73 12.05
CA ILE A 80 1.74 0.38 12.26
C ILE A 80 0.98 1.66 12.62
N LEU A 81 -0.10 1.98 11.90
CA LEU A 81 -0.94 3.15 12.22
C LEU A 81 -1.47 3.12 13.67
N ARG A 82 -1.85 1.95 14.18
CA ARG A 82 -2.30 1.80 15.58
C ARG A 82 -1.17 2.06 16.58
N GLY A 83 0.07 1.86 16.18
CA GLY A 83 1.27 2.04 17.02
C GLY A 83 1.76 3.47 17.13
N ILE A 84 1.45 4.34 16.18
CA ILE A 84 1.90 5.74 16.14
C ILE A 84 1.28 6.52 17.31
N LYS A 85 2.14 7.19 18.10
CA LYS A 85 1.71 7.97 19.28
C LYS A 85 1.73 9.47 19.03
N ASN A 86 2.38 9.92 17.98
CA ASN A 86 2.38 11.33 17.57
C ASN A 86 0.93 11.74 17.23
N PRO A 87 0.35 12.78 17.84
CA PRO A 87 -1.02 13.21 17.53
C PRO A 87 -1.13 13.97 16.21
N MET A 88 -0.02 14.45 15.66
CA MET A 88 0.06 15.14 14.38
C MET A 88 1.17 14.52 13.52
N PRO A 89 1.03 13.23 13.16
CA PRO A 89 2.08 12.54 12.42
C PRO A 89 2.15 12.99 10.96
N THR A 90 3.25 12.64 10.31
CA THR A 90 3.51 12.99 8.91
C THR A 90 3.78 11.73 8.09
N ILE A 91 3.08 11.58 6.97
CA ILE A 91 3.36 10.58 5.93
C ILE A 91 3.90 11.26 4.66
N LEU A 92 4.88 10.61 4.04
CA LEU A 92 5.30 10.87 2.66
C LEU A 92 5.07 9.58 1.86
N GLU A 93 4.16 9.63 0.88
CA GLU A 93 3.85 8.55 -0.05
C GLU A 93 4.43 8.88 -1.43
N LEU A 94 5.35 8.04 -1.90
CA LEU A 94 6.05 8.15 -3.17
C LEU A 94 5.49 7.11 -4.14
N GLY A 95 5.08 7.54 -5.34
CA GLY A 95 4.26 6.73 -6.24
C GLY A 95 2.82 6.65 -5.72
N SER A 96 2.26 7.79 -5.31
CA SER A 96 1.00 7.78 -4.57
C SER A 96 -0.21 7.34 -5.41
N TYR A 97 -0.14 7.42 -6.72
CA TYR A 97 -1.19 7.02 -7.66
C TYR A 97 -2.58 7.46 -7.17
N TRP A 98 -3.44 6.51 -6.76
CA TRP A 98 -4.77 6.77 -6.22
C TRP A 98 -4.79 7.10 -4.71
N ALA A 99 -3.62 7.13 -4.09
CA ALA A 99 -3.30 7.63 -2.75
C ALA A 99 -4.02 6.91 -1.59
N PHE A 100 -4.11 5.59 -1.67
CA PHE A 100 -4.81 4.78 -0.66
C PHE A 100 -4.17 4.86 0.72
N TYR A 101 -2.85 4.67 0.81
CA TYR A 101 -2.14 4.62 2.09
C TYR A 101 -2.16 5.98 2.80
N SER A 102 -2.00 7.07 2.03
CA SER A 102 -2.15 8.43 2.58
C SER A 102 -3.59 8.72 3.03
N MET A 103 -4.62 8.25 2.30
CA MET A 103 -6.01 8.40 2.77
C MET A 103 -6.28 7.58 4.04
N ALA A 104 -5.80 6.34 4.14
CA ALA A 104 -5.93 5.51 5.33
C ALA A 104 -5.21 6.13 6.54
N PHE A 105 -4.06 6.77 6.28
CA PHE A 105 -3.35 7.54 7.29
C PHE A 105 -4.16 8.77 7.75
N MET A 106 -4.67 9.59 6.83
CA MET A 106 -5.48 10.77 7.17
C MET A 106 -6.78 10.42 7.88
N GLN A 107 -7.42 9.30 7.53
CA GLN A 107 -8.59 8.79 8.25
C GLN A 107 -8.26 8.50 9.71
N LYS A 108 -7.09 7.94 10.00
CA LYS A 108 -6.64 7.63 11.36
C LYS A 108 -6.16 8.87 12.10
N PHE A 109 -5.53 9.81 11.41
CA PHE A 109 -4.91 11.01 11.98
C PHE A 109 -5.41 12.30 11.30
N PRO A 110 -6.62 12.78 11.66
CA PRO A 110 -7.20 13.97 11.01
C PRO A 110 -6.40 15.26 11.21
N LEU A 111 -5.48 15.31 12.17
CA LEU A 111 -4.54 16.42 12.40
C LEU A 111 -3.15 16.16 11.82
N GLY A 112 -2.95 15.01 11.19
CA GLY A 112 -1.70 14.65 10.53
C GLY A 112 -1.47 15.44 9.25
N LYS A 113 -0.32 15.21 8.63
CA LYS A 113 0.04 15.78 7.34
C LYS A 113 0.37 14.68 6.35
N ALA A 114 -0.21 14.75 5.16
CA ALA A 114 0.10 13.85 4.06
C ALA A 114 0.77 14.62 2.91
N PHE A 115 1.87 14.08 2.43
CA PHE A 115 2.57 14.52 1.23
C PHE A 115 2.57 13.36 0.24
N CYS A 116 2.07 13.62 -0.97
CA CYS A 116 1.93 12.63 -2.02
C CYS A 116 2.76 13.06 -3.24
N VAL A 117 3.66 12.20 -3.68
CA VAL A 117 4.47 12.41 -4.88
C VAL A 117 4.08 11.37 -5.93
N GLU A 118 3.75 11.83 -7.13
CA GLU A 118 3.39 10.98 -8.27
C GLU A 118 3.96 11.56 -9.56
N SER A 119 4.54 10.71 -10.38
CA SER A 119 5.20 11.12 -11.63
C SER A 119 4.23 11.36 -12.78
N ASP A 120 3.11 10.62 -12.84
CA ASP A 120 2.08 10.79 -13.86
C ASP A 120 0.98 11.74 -13.35
N PRO A 121 0.77 12.89 -14.03
CA PRO A 121 -0.26 13.85 -13.61
C PRO A 121 -1.68 13.28 -13.65
N ASN A 122 -1.96 12.27 -14.50
CA ASN A 122 -3.28 11.64 -14.55
C ASN A 122 -3.48 10.73 -13.34
N PHE A 123 -2.46 10.00 -12.92
CA PHE A 123 -2.49 9.19 -11.71
C PHE A 123 -2.60 10.08 -10.47
N MET A 124 -1.81 11.16 -10.40
CA MET A 124 -1.94 12.15 -9.34
C MET A 124 -3.35 12.74 -9.25
N ALA A 125 -3.99 13.06 -10.38
CA ALA A 125 -5.35 13.57 -10.40
C ALA A 125 -6.37 12.55 -9.84
N GLN A 126 -6.12 11.25 -9.97
CA GLN A 126 -6.95 10.21 -9.35
C GLN A 126 -6.81 10.22 -7.81
N GLY A 127 -5.58 10.35 -7.30
CA GLY A 127 -5.33 10.51 -5.86
C GLY A 127 -6.02 11.74 -5.30
N GLN A 128 -5.86 12.90 -5.94
CA GLN A 128 -6.51 14.15 -5.56
C GLN A 128 -8.04 14.01 -5.52
N ARG A 129 -8.64 13.37 -6.54
CA ARG A 129 -10.08 13.12 -6.63
C ARG A 129 -10.58 12.23 -5.47
N ASN A 130 -9.82 11.18 -5.13
CA ASN A 130 -10.15 10.30 -4.01
C ASN A 130 -10.01 11.01 -2.66
N PHE A 131 -8.99 11.84 -2.47
CA PHE A 131 -8.82 12.67 -1.28
C PHE A 131 -10.01 13.60 -1.09
N ALA A 132 -10.39 14.36 -2.13
CA ALA A 132 -11.53 15.25 -2.10
C ALA A 132 -12.86 14.52 -1.79
N LEU A 133 -13.04 13.30 -2.35
CA LEU A 133 -14.22 12.45 -2.09
C LEU A 133 -14.36 12.10 -0.60
N ASN A 134 -13.24 11.88 0.09
CA ASN A 134 -13.22 11.53 1.51
C ASN A 134 -13.09 12.76 2.44
N GLY A 135 -13.06 13.97 1.89
CA GLY A 135 -12.94 15.21 2.67
C GLY A 135 -11.59 15.41 3.31
N PHE A 136 -10.52 14.83 2.72
CA PHE A 136 -9.14 14.99 3.18
C PHE A 136 -8.38 15.99 2.31
N GLU A 137 -7.30 16.52 2.88
CA GLU A 137 -6.33 17.39 2.20
C GLU A 137 -4.93 16.78 2.29
N ALA A 138 -4.13 16.95 1.24
CA ALA A 138 -2.72 16.59 1.18
C ALA A 138 -1.95 17.56 0.27
N ASP A 139 -0.63 17.62 0.45
CA ASP A 139 0.26 18.29 -0.49
C ASP A 139 0.61 17.30 -1.62
N PHE A 140 0.08 17.54 -2.81
CA PHE A 140 0.36 16.74 -4.00
C PHE A 140 1.44 17.39 -4.85
N THR A 141 2.51 16.67 -5.12
CA THR A 141 3.63 17.12 -5.96
C THR A 141 3.77 16.18 -7.16
N CYS A 142 3.66 16.71 -8.38
CA CYS A 142 3.94 15.95 -9.60
C CYS A 142 5.45 15.91 -9.84
N GLY A 143 6.05 14.71 -9.82
CA GLY A 143 7.49 14.57 -10.02
C GLY A 143 7.97 13.13 -9.94
N PHE A 144 9.09 12.87 -10.60
CA PHE A 144 9.78 11.59 -10.61
C PHE A 144 10.72 11.49 -9.40
N VAL A 145 10.71 10.36 -8.70
CA VAL A 145 11.62 10.08 -7.58
C VAL A 145 12.83 9.29 -8.07
N GLY A 146 14.03 9.76 -7.75
CA GLY A 146 15.27 9.09 -8.15
C GLY A 146 16.44 10.07 -8.25
N ASN A 147 17.58 9.58 -8.75
CA ASN A 147 18.85 10.34 -8.81
C ASN A 147 18.74 11.66 -9.59
N ASN A 148 17.95 11.68 -10.66
CA ASN A 148 17.74 12.84 -11.53
C ASN A 148 16.40 13.56 -11.25
N GLY A 149 15.74 13.24 -10.16
CA GLY A 149 14.45 13.78 -9.80
C GLY A 149 14.38 14.21 -8.33
N ILE A 150 13.24 13.98 -7.71
CA ILE A 150 12.99 14.28 -6.31
C ILE A 150 13.80 13.32 -5.43
N LYS A 151 14.58 13.87 -4.53
CA LYS A 151 15.25 13.17 -3.44
C LYS A 151 14.52 13.43 -2.14
N VAL A 152 14.32 12.41 -1.32
CA VAL A 152 13.56 12.53 -0.07
C VAL A 152 14.16 13.59 0.87
N ASP A 153 15.49 13.60 1.02
CA ASP A 153 16.19 14.57 1.88
C ASP A 153 15.93 16.02 1.45
N ASP A 154 16.03 16.28 0.14
CA ASP A 154 15.83 17.62 -0.44
C ASP A 154 14.35 18.03 -0.35
N PHE A 155 13.44 17.12 -0.67
CA PHE A 155 12.00 17.34 -0.56
C PHE A 155 11.57 17.66 0.88
N CYS A 156 12.06 16.89 1.84
CA CYS A 156 11.76 17.14 3.24
C CYS A 156 12.31 18.49 3.72
N ALA A 157 13.52 18.88 3.27
CA ALA A 157 14.09 20.19 3.59
C ALA A 157 13.27 21.33 2.99
N GLU A 158 12.85 21.22 1.73
CA GLU A 158 12.01 22.21 1.05
C GLU A 158 10.64 22.39 1.72
N LYS A 159 10.00 21.29 2.09
CA LYS A 159 8.67 21.28 2.74
C LYS A 159 8.72 21.54 4.24
N GLY A 160 9.92 21.70 4.83
CA GLY A 160 10.10 21.91 6.27
C GLY A 160 9.70 20.68 7.11
N ILE A 161 9.89 19.49 6.56
CA ILE A 161 9.59 18.21 7.23
C ILE A 161 10.83 17.79 8.02
N GLU A 162 10.78 17.93 9.34
CA GLU A 162 11.89 17.55 10.21
C GLU A 162 11.94 16.04 10.47
N ARG A 163 10.77 15.37 10.49
CA ARG A 163 10.60 13.95 10.77
C ARG A 163 9.42 13.39 9.97
N LEU A 164 9.55 12.15 9.52
CA LEU A 164 8.47 11.35 8.95
C LEU A 164 8.08 10.23 9.92
N ASP A 165 6.80 10.12 10.24
CA ASP A 165 6.26 8.95 10.95
C ASP A 165 6.15 7.76 10.00
N ILE A 166 5.87 8.02 8.71
CA ILE A 166 5.86 7.02 7.64
C ILE A 166 6.50 7.59 6.37
N LEU A 167 7.43 6.83 5.78
CA LEU A 167 7.82 6.90 4.38
C LEU A 167 7.29 5.65 3.69
N HIS A 168 6.39 5.83 2.73
CA HIS A 168 5.83 4.76 1.90
C HIS A 168 6.30 4.93 0.46
N SER A 169 6.73 3.87 -0.22
CA SER A 169 7.29 3.94 -1.56
C SER A 169 6.87 2.75 -2.42
N ASP A 170 6.19 3.06 -3.52
CA ASP A 170 5.87 2.17 -4.64
C ASP A 170 6.13 2.94 -5.95
N ILE A 171 7.40 2.92 -6.44
CA ILE A 171 7.89 3.80 -7.51
C ILE A 171 8.49 3.04 -8.69
N GLN A 172 8.02 1.83 -8.90
CA GLN A 172 8.28 1.04 -10.10
C GLN A 172 9.77 0.90 -10.43
N SER A 173 10.52 0.29 -9.50
CA SER A 173 11.95 -0.08 -9.60
C SER A 173 12.97 1.02 -9.26
N PHE A 174 12.56 2.16 -8.72
CA PHE A 174 13.46 3.24 -8.25
C PHE A 174 13.64 3.28 -6.72
N GLU A 175 13.23 2.24 -6.01
CA GLU A 175 13.21 2.20 -4.54
C GLU A 175 14.61 2.29 -3.92
N LEU A 176 15.63 1.69 -4.55
CA LEU A 176 17.01 1.82 -4.07
C LEU A 176 17.56 3.23 -4.27
N GLU A 177 17.22 3.89 -5.39
CA GLU A 177 17.59 5.30 -5.62
C GLU A 177 16.89 6.23 -4.62
N MET A 178 15.63 5.95 -4.31
CA MET A 178 14.87 6.63 -3.27
C MET A 178 15.57 6.52 -1.92
N LEU A 179 16.02 5.32 -1.53
CA LEU A 179 16.74 5.10 -0.28
C LEU A 179 18.05 5.90 -0.22
N TYR A 180 18.80 5.95 -1.33
CA TYR A 180 19.98 6.83 -1.42
C TYR A 180 19.62 8.31 -1.32
N GLY A 181 18.47 8.72 -1.89
CA GLY A 181 17.95 10.09 -1.77
C GLY A 181 17.40 10.43 -0.38
N ALA A 182 17.22 9.44 0.50
CA ALA A 182 16.78 9.58 1.89
C ALA A 182 17.92 9.36 2.91
N GLN A 183 19.17 9.25 2.45
CA GLN A 183 20.31 8.80 3.25
C GLN A 183 20.51 9.62 4.54
N LYS A 184 20.33 10.93 4.48
CA LYS A 184 20.50 11.81 5.65
C LYS A 184 19.38 11.55 6.67
N MET A 185 18.12 11.57 6.24
CA MET A 185 17.00 11.32 7.15
C MET A 185 17.07 9.91 7.77
N ILE A 186 17.50 8.90 7.00
CA ILE A 186 17.69 7.53 7.47
C ILE A 186 18.83 7.46 8.48
N SER A 187 20.02 7.99 8.18
CA SER A 187 21.17 7.93 9.08
C SER A 187 20.96 8.71 10.39
N GLU A 188 20.16 9.77 10.37
CA GLU A 188 19.76 10.55 11.54
C GLU A 188 18.54 9.93 12.27
N GLU A 189 18.02 8.80 11.79
CA GLU A 189 16.81 8.13 12.31
C GLU A 189 15.63 9.12 12.43
N ARG A 190 15.38 9.88 11.36
CA ARG A 190 14.26 10.83 11.26
C ARG A 190 13.06 10.27 10.47
N ILE A 191 13.12 9.01 10.09
CA ILE A 191 11.99 8.28 9.52
C ILE A 191 11.64 7.14 10.48
N ASP A 192 10.43 7.13 11.01
CA ASP A 192 10.03 6.13 12.00
C ASP A 192 9.72 4.77 11.39
N ASN A 193 8.96 4.77 10.31
CA ASN A 193 8.52 3.57 9.60
C ASN A 193 8.77 3.75 8.11
N ILE A 194 9.36 2.76 7.47
CA ILE A 194 9.64 2.73 6.03
C ILE A 194 8.89 1.53 5.44
N PHE A 195 8.06 1.78 4.44
CA PHE A 195 7.38 0.79 3.61
C PHE A 195 7.94 0.87 2.20
N ILE A 196 8.32 -0.27 1.63
CA ILE A 196 8.89 -0.34 0.30
C ILE A 196 8.24 -1.51 -0.44
N SER A 197 7.49 -1.20 -1.50
CA SER A 197 7.06 -2.18 -2.49
C SER A 197 8.18 -2.34 -3.51
N THR A 198 8.68 -3.55 -3.71
CA THR A 198 9.84 -3.84 -4.57
C THR A 198 9.43 -4.64 -5.79
N HIS A 199 10.01 -4.32 -6.98
CA HIS A 199 9.52 -4.82 -8.27
C HIS A 199 10.41 -5.88 -8.93
N THR A 200 11.56 -6.19 -8.35
CA THR A 200 12.42 -7.32 -8.74
C THR A 200 13.06 -7.96 -7.52
N GLN A 201 13.47 -9.22 -7.66
CA GLN A 201 14.13 -9.96 -6.59
C GLN A 201 15.47 -9.33 -6.20
N GLU A 202 16.24 -8.87 -7.19
CA GLU A 202 17.52 -8.20 -7.00
C GLU A 202 17.34 -6.88 -6.25
N LEU A 203 16.33 -6.11 -6.64
CA LEU A 203 15.99 -4.84 -5.98
C LEU A 203 15.55 -5.06 -4.53
N HIS A 204 14.74 -6.11 -4.30
CA HIS A 204 14.33 -6.47 -2.94
C HIS A 204 15.53 -6.70 -2.03
N TYR A 205 16.48 -7.52 -2.45
CA TYR A 205 17.69 -7.79 -1.65
C TYR A 205 18.59 -6.57 -1.51
N ALA A 206 18.69 -5.72 -2.53
CA ALA A 206 19.47 -4.49 -2.46
C ALA A 206 18.88 -3.50 -1.45
N CYS A 207 17.55 -3.29 -1.48
CA CYS A 207 16.84 -2.46 -0.51
C CYS A 207 16.94 -3.04 0.92
N LEU A 208 16.74 -4.35 1.07
CA LEU A 208 16.86 -5.03 2.36
C LEU A 208 18.27 -4.86 2.95
N LYS A 209 19.31 -5.04 2.12
CA LYS A 209 20.70 -4.80 2.55
C LYS A 209 20.91 -3.37 3.01
N PHE A 210 20.42 -2.39 2.24
CA PHE A 210 20.52 -0.97 2.61
C PHE A 210 19.85 -0.68 3.96
N ILE A 211 18.66 -1.19 4.20
CA ILE A 211 17.93 -1.05 5.47
C ILE A 211 18.72 -1.64 6.65
N CYS A 212 19.27 -2.85 6.47
CA CYS A 212 20.07 -3.52 7.50
C CYS A 212 21.38 -2.76 7.79
N ASP A 213 22.08 -2.30 6.75
CA ASP A 213 23.34 -1.54 6.88
C ASP A 213 23.12 -0.20 7.61
N ASN A 214 21.91 0.38 7.53
CA ASN A 214 21.54 1.59 8.24
C ASN A 214 20.88 1.35 9.61
N ASN A 215 20.96 0.12 10.13
CA ASN A 215 20.52 -0.28 11.46
C ASN A 215 19.01 -0.08 11.74
N TYR A 216 18.15 -0.14 10.73
CA TYR A 216 16.72 -0.21 10.94
C TYR A 216 16.29 -1.62 11.36
N ASN A 217 15.31 -1.71 12.23
CA ASN A 217 14.71 -2.98 12.64
C ASN A 217 13.78 -3.49 11.55
N LEU A 218 14.03 -4.67 11.03
CA LEU A 218 13.15 -5.29 10.05
C LEU A 218 11.86 -5.76 10.72
N VAL A 219 10.72 -5.27 10.25
CA VAL A 219 9.37 -5.64 10.70
C VAL A 219 8.85 -6.80 9.85
N VAL A 220 8.90 -6.65 8.53
CA VAL A 220 8.48 -7.63 7.53
C VAL A 220 9.41 -7.56 6.33
N SER A 221 9.75 -8.71 5.77
CA SER A 221 10.33 -8.83 4.43
C SER A 221 9.65 -10.00 3.73
N ILE A 222 8.97 -9.72 2.64
CA ILE A 222 8.28 -10.64 1.75
C ILE A 222 8.85 -10.43 0.36
N ASP A 223 9.60 -11.38 -0.16
CA ASP A 223 10.16 -11.23 -1.50
C ASP A 223 9.14 -11.58 -2.61
N MET A 224 9.53 -11.39 -3.87
CA MET A 224 8.66 -11.62 -5.03
C MET A 224 8.06 -13.04 -5.08
N ASN A 225 8.77 -14.05 -4.55
CA ASN A 225 8.28 -15.43 -4.55
C ASN A 225 7.33 -15.72 -3.39
N GLU A 226 7.38 -14.92 -2.35
CA GLU A 226 6.58 -15.06 -1.13
C GLU A 226 5.35 -14.14 -1.11
N SER A 227 5.30 -13.18 -2.03
CA SER A 227 4.20 -12.22 -2.14
C SER A 227 2.97 -12.85 -2.80
N TYR A 228 1.80 -12.52 -2.29
CA TYR A 228 0.51 -12.74 -2.95
C TYR A 228 0.09 -11.57 -3.84
N CYS A 229 0.78 -10.45 -3.73
CA CYS A 229 0.67 -9.31 -4.63
C CYS A 229 1.80 -9.33 -5.62
N CYS A 230 1.95 -8.85 -6.70
CA CYS A 230 3.09 -8.96 -7.63
C CYS A 230 4.40 -8.43 -7.05
N ASP A 231 4.31 -7.54 -6.07
CA ASP A 231 5.43 -6.79 -5.53
C ASP A 231 5.93 -7.42 -4.23
N GLY A 232 7.23 -7.38 -4.02
CA GLY A 232 7.82 -7.72 -2.73
C GLY A 232 7.62 -6.56 -1.74
N ILE A 233 7.60 -6.86 -0.45
CA ILE A 233 7.30 -5.89 0.61
C ILE A 233 8.45 -5.88 1.63
N ILE A 234 8.99 -4.71 1.91
CA ILE A 234 9.90 -4.47 3.03
C ILE A 234 9.25 -3.44 3.95
N VAL A 235 9.10 -3.79 5.22
CA VAL A 235 8.69 -2.85 6.26
C VAL A 235 9.76 -2.81 7.33
N ALA A 236 10.26 -1.61 7.63
CA ALA A 236 11.32 -1.40 8.60
C ALA A 236 11.01 -0.25 9.55
N GLN A 237 11.53 -0.33 10.76
CA GLN A 237 11.33 0.67 11.82
C GLN A 237 12.66 1.20 12.33
N SER A 238 12.72 2.50 12.59
CA SER A 238 13.78 3.13 13.35
C SER A 238 13.90 2.49 14.74
N ARG A 239 15.10 2.43 15.29
CA ARG A 239 15.32 1.96 16.67
C ARG A 239 14.71 2.85 17.74
N LYS A 240 14.28 4.07 17.37
CA LYS A 240 13.61 5.02 18.27
C LYS A 240 12.15 4.68 18.54
N VAL A 241 11.54 3.81 17.73
CA VAL A 241 10.17 3.35 17.93
C VAL A 241 10.15 1.92 18.49
N ASN A 242 9.08 1.60 19.22
CA ASN A 242 8.92 0.24 19.73
C ASN A 242 8.73 -0.74 18.59
N HIS A 243 9.73 -1.60 18.43
CA HIS A 243 9.70 -2.63 17.39
C HIS A 243 8.72 -3.75 17.77
N THR A 244 7.84 -4.07 16.83
CA THR A 244 6.99 -5.26 16.91
C THR A 244 7.04 -5.96 15.56
N PRO A 245 7.70 -7.14 15.46
CA PRO A 245 7.66 -7.91 14.23
C PRO A 245 6.25 -8.41 13.97
N TYR A 246 5.81 -8.35 12.73
CA TYR A 246 4.53 -8.90 12.29
C TYR A 246 4.77 -10.15 11.46
N ASN A 247 3.99 -11.17 11.72
CA ASN A 247 3.99 -12.36 10.89
C ASN A 247 2.81 -12.24 9.90
N VAL A 248 3.10 -12.23 8.61
CA VAL A 248 2.13 -12.30 7.53
C VAL A 248 2.25 -13.62 6.79
N ALA A 249 1.19 -14.06 6.15
CA ALA A 249 1.23 -15.27 5.34
C ALA A 249 2.18 -15.09 4.15
N ARG A 250 2.84 -16.19 3.74
CA ARG A 250 3.76 -16.21 2.60
C ARG A 250 3.23 -17.15 1.53
N LYS A 251 3.28 -16.72 0.27
CA LYS A 251 2.95 -17.57 -0.88
C LYS A 251 3.84 -18.80 -0.87
N GLY A 252 3.30 -19.93 -1.30
CA GLY A 252 4.00 -21.22 -1.25
C GLY A 252 3.82 -22.00 0.06
N GLN A 253 3.39 -21.37 1.15
CA GLN A 253 3.07 -22.08 2.41
C GLN A 253 1.73 -22.81 2.36
N ARG A 254 0.81 -22.39 1.48
CA ARG A 254 -0.49 -23.03 1.24
C ARG A 254 -0.78 -23.08 -0.26
N ALA A 255 -1.62 -24.04 -0.64
CA ALA A 255 -2.12 -24.09 -2.01
C ALA A 255 -2.97 -22.84 -2.31
N LEU A 256 -2.83 -22.33 -3.54
CA LEU A 256 -3.72 -21.30 -4.06
C LEU A 256 -5.14 -21.88 -4.25
N TRP A 257 -6.12 -21.03 -4.28
CA TRP A 257 -7.49 -21.42 -4.57
C TRP A 257 -7.60 -22.12 -5.93
N THR A 258 -8.48 -23.09 -6.01
CA THR A 258 -8.85 -23.69 -7.29
C THR A 258 -9.84 -22.80 -8.05
N ASP A 259 -10.04 -23.08 -9.34
CA ASP A 259 -11.02 -22.33 -10.13
C ASP A 259 -12.45 -22.49 -9.59
N GLU A 260 -12.77 -23.69 -9.03
CA GLU A 260 -14.07 -23.91 -8.36
C GLU A 260 -14.22 -23.04 -7.12
N GLN A 261 -13.16 -22.85 -6.33
CA GLN A 261 -13.19 -21.97 -5.16
C GLN A 261 -13.32 -20.48 -5.57
N MET A 262 -12.66 -20.06 -6.65
CA MET A 262 -12.80 -18.73 -7.21
C MET A 262 -14.24 -18.47 -7.69
N ILE A 263 -14.85 -19.43 -8.38
CA ILE A 263 -16.25 -19.34 -8.84
C ILE A 263 -17.21 -19.30 -7.64
N ALA A 264 -17.01 -20.17 -6.65
CA ALA A 264 -17.85 -20.20 -5.46
C ALA A 264 -17.80 -18.89 -4.68
N HIS A 265 -16.62 -18.28 -4.57
CA HIS A 265 -16.45 -16.96 -3.96
C HIS A 265 -17.20 -15.85 -4.73
N LEU A 266 -17.07 -15.84 -6.07
CA LEU A 266 -17.81 -14.90 -6.93
C LEU A 266 -19.34 -15.03 -6.73
N GLU A 267 -19.88 -16.25 -6.68
CA GLU A 267 -21.31 -16.46 -6.48
C GLU A 267 -21.77 -16.04 -5.07
N ALA A 268 -20.97 -16.28 -4.04
CA ALA A 268 -21.25 -15.79 -2.69
C ALA A 268 -21.28 -14.25 -2.62
N LYS A 269 -20.43 -13.56 -3.38
CA LYS A 269 -20.44 -12.09 -3.47
C LYS A 269 -21.66 -11.52 -4.17
N LYS A 270 -22.23 -12.25 -5.15
CA LYS A 270 -23.45 -11.83 -5.85
C LYS A 270 -24.71 -12.03 -5.00
N ASN A 271 -24.69 -13.07 -4.15
CA ASN A 271 -25.82 -13.47 -3.31
C ASN A 271 -25.38 -13.45 -1.83
N PRO A 272 -25.08 -12.27 -1.25
CA PRO A 272 -24.76 -12.22 0.16
C PRO A 272 -25.95 -12.78 0.94
N LEU A 273 -25.69 -13.80 1.76
CA LEU A 273 -26.69 -14.31 2.70
C LEU A 273 -27.14 -13.14 3.59
N ILE A 274 -28.44 -12.85 3.55
CA ILE A 274 -29.11 -11.78 4.32
C ILE A 274 -28.91 -12.00 5.81
#